data_ee03e203e4205a05c596ac2565bfd358
#
_entry.id   ee03e203e4205a05c596ac2565bfd358
#
_cell.length_a   1.000
_cell.length_b   1.000
_cell.length_c   1.000
_cell.angle_alpha   90.00
_cell.angle_beta   90.00
_cell.angle_gamma   90.00
#
_symmetry.space_group_name_H-M   'P 1'
#
loop_
_entity.id
_entity.type
_entity.pdbx_description
1 polymer ?
#
loop_
_entity_poly.entity_id
_entity_poly.type
_entity_poly.pdbx_seq_one_letter_code
_entity_poly.pdbx_strand_id
1 'polypeptide(L)'
;MTRTINLQPEQASEISTDRDIRNVVCPLWSMPYESQLCFKHEKVEDAMCRLTRAVAKKFKQGMSRGLSNKLQMPGWVSEANKVHRGCAAPVLGIVRSPVLDGYRNKSEFSVGLDLDGNPTVGFNVGLFKEGITAVSGPENCRHISPIAKILASALQSFIRSEMSEIRQAGHQHLPGWNKST
;
A
#
# COMPACT_ATOMS: atom_id res chain seq x y z
N MET A 1 -7.60 38.38 -17.30
CA MET A 1 -8.85 37.74 -16.83
C MET A 1 -8.48 36.60 -15.93
N THR A 2 -8.45 36.87 -14.64
CA THR A 2 -8.05 35.91 -13.59
C THR A 2 -9.30 35.16 -13.13
N ARG A 3 -9.39 33.87 -13.38
CA ARG A 3 -10.48 33.03 -12.86
C ARG A 3 -10.16 32.66 -11.43
N THR A 4 -10.86 33.28 -10.49
CA THR A 4 -10.92 32.87 -9.09
C THR A 4 -11.75 31.60 -9.02
N ILE A 5 -11.14 30.47 -8.62
CA ILE A 5 -11.87 29.23 -8.31
C ILE A 5 -12.34 29.35 -6.87
N ASN A 6 -13.63 29.57 -6.71
CA ASN A 6 -14.32 29.51 -5.42
C ASN A 6 -14.47 28.03 -5.04
N LEU A 7 -13.64 27.53 -4.16
CA LEU A 7 -13.82 26.22 -3.51
C LEU A 7 -14.82 26.39 -2.36
N GLN A 8 -16.01 25.89 -2.55
CA GLN A 8 -16.99 25.77 -1.49
C GLN A 8 -16.54 24.70 -0.45
N PRO A 9 -16.63 24.99 0.85
CA PRO A 9 -16.24 24.06 1.91
C PRO A 9 -17.43 23.17 2.32
N GLU A 10 -18.00 22.42 1.38
CA GLU A 10 -19.05 21.45 1.72
C GLU A 10 -18.84 20.20 0.87
N GLN A 11 -18.02 19.31 1.40
CA GLN A 11 -18.05 17.85 1.32
C GLN A 11 -16.77 17.28 1.94
N ALA A 12 -16.50 17.60 3.19
CA ALA A 12 -15.73 16.70 4.03
C ALA A 12 -16.68 15.52 4.34
N SER A 13 -16.72 14.54 3.42
CA SER A 13 -17.28 13.23 3.72
C SER A 13 -16.60 12.77 5.02
N GLU A 14 -17.38 12.36 6.00
CA GLU A 14 -16.92 11.78 7.25
C GLU A 14 -15.90 10.68 6.91
N ILE A 15 -14.63 11.05 6.97
CA ILE A 15 -13.53 10.12 6.83
C ILE A 15 -13.63 9.25 8.07
N SER A 16 -14.07 8.00 7.92
CA SER A 16 -14.15 7.09 9.03
C SER A 16 -12.76 7.03 9.68
N THR A 17 -12.65 7.57 10.87
CA THR A 17 -11.43 7.70 11.66
C THR A 17 -10.90 6.35 12.16
N ASP A 18 -11.59 5.25 11.84
CA ASP A 18 -11.30 3.89 12.30
C ASP A 18 -10.64 3.03 11.21
N ARG A 19 -9.69 3.58 10.45
CA ARG A 19 -8.87 2.77 9.55
C ARG A 19 -7.75 2.09 10.31
N ASP A 20 -7.94 0.82 10.61
CA ASP A 20 -6.86 -0.01 11.14
C ASP A 20 -5.68 -0.06 10.14
N ILE A 21 -4.51 0.44 10.58
CA ILE A 21 -3.29 0.47 9.77
C ILE A 21 -2.91 -0.89 9.20
N ARG A 22 -3.27 -1.98 9.88
CA ARG A 22 -3.01 -3.35 9.42
C ARG A 22 -3.70 -3.65 8.09
N ASN A 23 -4.89 -3.10 7.86
CA ASN A 23 -5.62 -3.27 6.60
C ASN A 23 -4.93 -2.57 5.43
N VAL A 24 -4.14 -1.52 5.72
CA VAL A 24 -3.39 -0.76 4.71
C VAL A 24 -2.08 -1.46 4.37
N VAL A 25 -1.30 -1.84 5.39
CA VAL A 25 0.08 -2.33 5.19
C VAL A 25 0.19 -3.87 5.07
N CYS A 26 -0.83 -4.60 5.54
CA CYS A 26 -0.88 -6.07 5.49
C CYS A 26 -2.32 -6.58 5.38
N PRO A 27 -3.02 -6.37 4.25
CA PRO A 27 -4.48 -6.55 4.12
C PRO A 27 -5.00 -7.95 4.49
N LEU A 28 -4.15 -8.97 4.50
CA LEU A 28 -4.54 -10.34 4.86
C LEU A 28 -4.24 -10.69 6.33
N TRP A 29 -3.88 -9.71 7.16
CA TRP A 29 -3.40 -9.93 8.53
C TRP A 29 -4.38 -10.70 9.43
N SER A 30 -5.69 -10.51 9.23
CA SER A 30 -6.74 -11.17 10.01
C SER A 30 -7.14 -12.55 9.48
N MET A 31 -6.66 -12.91 8.28
CA MET A 31 -7.01 -14.18 7.64
C MET A 31 -6.10 -15.32 8.17
N PRO A 32 -6.63 -16.50 8.46
CA PRO A 32 -5.81 -17.68 8.77
C PRO A 32 -4.79 -17.96 7.67
N TYR A 33 -3.58 -18.37 8.04
CA TYR A 33 -2.47 -18.52 7.07
C TYR A 33 -2.79 -19.47 5.92
N GLU A 34 -3.48 -20.58 6.17
CA GLU A 34 -3.92 -21.49 5.11
C GLU A 34 -4.82 -20.80 4.10
N SER A 35 -5.77 -20.01 4.59
CA SER A 35 -6.67 -19.24 3.73
C SER A 35 -5.91 -18.17 2.93
N GLN A 36 -4.87 -17.56 3.52
CA GLN A 36 -3.98 -16.65 2.78
C GLN A 36 -3.26 -17.36 1.64
N LEU A 37 -2.81 -18.61 1.86
CA LEU A 37 -2.14 -19.39 0.82
C LEU A 37 -3.10 -19.73 -0.31
N CYS A 38 -4.32 -20.21 -0.01
CA CYS A 38 -5.34 -20.46 -1.01
C CYS A 38 -5.65 -19.21 -1.83
N PHE A 39 -5.91 -18.09 -1.15
CA PHE A 39 -6.18 -16.82 -1.80
C PHE A 39 -5.05 -16.37 -2.74
N LYS A 40 -3.80 -16.52 -2.30
CA LYS A 40 -2.63 -16.17 -3.13
C LYS A 40 -2.48 -17.10 -4.33
N HIS A 41 -2.73 -18.37 -4.16
CA HIS A 41 -2.69 -19.36 -5.24
C HIS A 41 -3.72 -19.03 -6.32
N GLU A 42 -4.98 -18.80 -5.93
CA GLU A 42 -6.06 -18.38 -6.84
C GLU A 42 -5.70 -17.08 -7.59
N LYS A 43 -5.10 -16.10 -6.90
CA LYS A 43 -4.66 -14.85 -7.55
C LYS A 43 -3.59 -15.07 -8.62
N VAL A 44 -2.68 -16.04 -8.40
CA VAL A 44 -1.67 -16.43 -9.39
C VAL A 44 -2.32 -17.13 -10.58
N GLU A 45 -3.22 -18.07 -10.34
CA GLU A 45 -3.97 -18.75 -11.43
C GLU A 45 -4.76 -17.75 -12.27
N ASP A 46 -5.48 -16.85 -11.63
CA ASP A 46 -6.20 -15.76 -12.31
C ASP A 46 -5.28 -14.88 -13.16
N ALA A 47 -4.10 -14.54 -12.65
CA ALA A 47 -3.13 -13.73 -13.38
C ALA A 47 -2.61 -14.49 -14.62
N MET A 48 -2.30 -15.76 -14.48
CA MET A 48 -1.85 -16.63 -15.56
C MET A 48 -2.95 -16.81 -16.63
N CYS A 49 -4.19 -17.00 -16.23
CA CYS A 49 -5.33 -17.06 -17.15
C CYS A 49 -5.57 -15.72 -17.87
N ARG A 50 -5.41 -14.59 -17.17
CA ARG A 50 -5.50 -13.26 -17.81
C ARG A 50 -4.39 -13.05 -18.84
N LEU A 51 -3.18 -13.50 -18.55
CA LEU A 51 -2.04 -13.44 -19.50
C LEU A 51 -2.38 -14.19 -20.80
N THR A 52 -2.83 -15.45 -20.70
CA THR A 52 -3.24 -16.25 -21.86
C THR A 52 -4.28 -15.52 -22.72
N ARG A 53 -5.33 -15.02 -22.07
CA ARG A 53 -6.43 -14.29 -22.75
C ARG A 53 -5.92 -12.99 -23.39
N ALA A 54 -5.05 -12.25 -22.73
CA ALA A 54 -4.48 -11.00 -23.25
C ALA A 54 -3.62 -11.26 -24.49
N VAL A 55 -2.76 -12.28 -24.46
CA VAL A 55 -1.93 -12.67 -25.61
C VAL A 55 -2.81 -13.12 -26.77
N ALA A 56 -3.77 -14.01 -26.53
CA ALA A 56 -4.70 -14.48 -27.58
C ALA A 56 -5.49 -13.32 -28.22
N LYS A 57 -5.96 -12.37 -27.42
CA LYS A 57 -6.65 -11.18 -27.89
C LYS A 57 -5.78 -10.29 -28.76
N LYS A 58 -4.55 -10.00 -28.33
CA LYS A 58 -3.59 -9.19 -29.08
C LYS A 58 -3.23 -9.85 -30.42
N PHE A 59 -3.08 -11.14 -30.41
CA PHE A 59 -2.83 -11.92 -31.61
C PHE A 59 -3.96 -11.81 -32.64
N LYS A 60 -5.21 -12.05 -32.21
CA LYS A 60 -6.40 -11.90 -33.05
C LYS A 60 -6.53 -10.48 -33.62
N GLN A 61 -6.25 -9.47 -32.81
CA GLN A 61 -6.26 -8.07 -33.24
C GLN A 61 -5.17 -7.74 -34.26
N GLY A 62 -3.99 -8.34 -34.14
CA GLY A 62 -2.91 -8.20 -35.13
C GLY A 62 -3.29 -8.85 -36.48
N MET A 63 -3.91 -10.02 -36.43
CA MET A 63 -4.41 -10.69 -37.65
C MET A 63 -5.47 -9.87 -38.36
N SER A 64 -6.42 -9.27 -37.67
CA SER A 64 -7.48 -8.44 -38.27
C SER A 64 -6.95 -7.12 -38.87
N ARG A 65 -5.77 -6.69 -38.49
CA ARG A 65 -5.11 -5.48 -39.03
C ARG A 65 -4.15 -5.76 -40.22
N GLY A 66 -4.22 -6.93 -40.81
CA GLY A 66 -3.41 -7.29 -41.99
C GLY A 66 -1.95 -7.65 -41.69
N LEU A 67 -1.55 -7.79 -40.42
CA LEU A 67 -0.24 -8.32 -40.02
C LEU A 67 -0.14 -9.86 -40.16
N SER A 68 -1.12 -10.49 -40.76
CA SER A 68 -1.38 -11.94 -40.72
C SER A 68 -0.33 -12.84 -41.34
N ASN A 69 0.50 -12.33 -42.24
CA ASN A 69 1.37 -13.22 -43.02
C ASN A 69 2.67 -13.66 -42.35
N LYS A 70 2.98 -13.17 -41.12
CA LYS A 70 4.24 -13.50 -40.43
C LYS A 70 4.07 -13.92 -38.95
N LEU A 71 2.89 -13.81 -38.39
CA LEU A 71 2.68 -14.11 -36.98
C LEU A 71 1.84 -15.38 -36.81
N GLN A 72 2.40 -16.41 -36.21
CA GLN A 72 1.66 -17.61 -35.78
C GLN A 72 1.33 -17.49 -34.29
N MET A 73 0.12 -17.92 -33.91
CA MET A 73 -0.27 -17.99 -32.49
C MET A 73 0.76 -18.86 -31.75
N PRO A 74 1.34 -18.38 -30.64
CA PRO A 74 2.25 -19.18 -29.86
C PRO A 74 1.60 -20.50 -29.43
N GLY A 75 2.26 -21.63 -29.65
CA GLY A 75 1.72 -22.96 -29.36
C GLY A 75 1.25 -23.14 -27.92
N TRP A 76 1.95 -22.53 -26.98
CA TRP A 76 1.60 -22.57 -25.55
C TRP A 76 0.21 -21.97 -25.25
N VAL A 77 -0.30 -21.04 -26.06
CA VAL A 77 -1.66 -20.48 -25.88
C VAL A 77 -2.73 -21.55 -26.13
N SER A 78 -2.50 -22.40 -27.13
CA SER A 78 -3.39 -23.55 -27.42
C SER A 78 -3.28 -24.61 -26.33
N GLU A 79 -2.06 -24.89 -25.88
CA GLU A 79 -1.76 -25.83 -24.80
C GLU A 79 -2.35 -25.36 -23.46
N ALA A 80 -2.21 -24.09 -23.13
CA ALA A 80 -2.80 -23.48 -21.93
C ALA A 80 -4.30 -23.78 -21.82
N ASN A 81 -5.04 -23.65 -22.92
CA ASN A 81 -6.47 -23.92 -22.93
C ASN A 81 -6.81 -25.42 -22.81
N LYS A 82 -5.99 -26.30 -23.41
CA LYS A 82 -6.26 -27.75 -23.44
C LYS A 82 -5.78 -28.45 -22.15
N VAL A 83 -4.63 -28.05 -21.63
CA VAL A 83 -3.93 -28.79 -20.54
C VAL A 83 -3.96 -28.04 -19.23
N HIS A 84 -3.90 -26.71 -19.23
CA HIS A 84 -3.71 -25.89 -18.04
C HIS A 84 -4.93 -25.04 -17.65
N ARG A 85 -6.13 -25.45 -18.06
CA ARG A 85 -7.41 -24.74 -17.72
C ARG A 85 -7.37 -23.24 -18.05
N GLY A 86 -6.64 -22.87 -19.11
CA GLY A 86 -6.48 -21.47 -19.53
C GLY A 86 -5.31 -20.73 -18.86
N CYS A 87 -4.56 -21.33 -17.97
CA CYS A 87 -3.35 -20.74 -17.41
C CYS A 87 -2.17 -20.84 -18.39
N ALA A 88 -1.36 -19.80 -18.49
CA ALA A 88 -0.21 -19.76 -19.40
C ALA A 88 0.86 -20.83 -19.11
N ALA A 89 0.89 -21.33 -17.89
CA ALA A 89 1.73 -22.44 -17.44
C ALA A 89 1.04 -23.13 -16.25
N PRO A 90 1.44 -24.36 -15.88
CA PRO A 90 0.94 -25.01 -14.69
C PRO A 90 1.34 -24.21 -13.44
N VAL A 91 0.39 -23.95 -12.56
CA VAL A 91 0.66 -23.34 -11.27
C VAL A 91 0.90 -24.46 -10.26
N LEU A 92 2.12 -24.57 -9.79
CA LEU A 92 2.52 -25.57 -8.80
C LEU A 92 2.06 -25.17 -7.41
N GLY A 93 2.16 -26.12 -6.46
CA GLY A 93 1.84 -25.87 -5.06
C GLY A 93 2.68 -24.72 -4.47
N ILE A 94 2.07 -23.96 -3.57
CA ILE A 94 2.71 -22.82 -2.92
C ILE A 94 3.73 -23.27 -1.87
N VAL A 95 4.93 -22.69 -1.93
CA VAL A 95 5.94 -22.89 -0.89
C VAL A 95 5.60 -22.02 0.31
N ARG A 96 5.49 -22.64 1.48
CA ARG A 96 5.15 -21.97 2.74
C ARG A 96 6.33 -21.12 3.24
N SER A 97 6.02 -19.97 3.84
CA SER A 97 7.02 -19.22 4.57
C SER A 97 7.36 -19.94 5.89
N PRO A 98 8.64 -20.08 6.23
CA PRO A 98 9.04 -20.63 7.53
C PRO A 98 8.79 -19.65 8.69
N VAL A 99 8.63 -18.36 8.39
CA VAL A 99 8.42 -17.30 9.38
C VAL A 99 7.19 -16.50 8.99
N LEU A 100 6.26 -16.32 9.94
CA LEU A 100 4.99 -15.63 9.73
C LEU A 100 4.95 -14.22 10.35
N ASP A 101 5.77 -13.98 11.36
CA ASP A 101 5.85 -12.71 12.08
C ASP A 101 7.26 -12.13 11.98
N GLY A 102 7.36 -10.80 11.91
CA GLY A 102 8.65 -10.11 11.89
C GLY A 102 9.52 -10.39 10.65
N TYR A 103 8.95 -10.95 9.60
CA TYR A 103 9.69 -11.40 8.42
C TYR A 103 10.19 -10.26 7.53
N ARG A 104 9.65 -9.06 7.68
CA ARG A 104 10.00 -7.91 6.84
C ARG A 104 11.36 -7.36 7.26
N ASN A 105 12.34 -7.44 6.37
CA ASN A 105 13.72 -7.00 6.61
C ASN A 105 13.96 -5.52 6.24
N LYS A 106 13.06 -4.90 5.49
CA LYS A 106 13.10 -3.47 5.14
C LYS A 106 11.77 -2.82 5.50
N SER A 107 11.79 -1.81 6.36
CA SER A 107 10.63 -1.02 6.72
C SER A 107 10.93 0.46 6.42
N GLU A 108 9.99 1.13 5.78
CA GLU A 108 10.03 2.56 5.51
C GLU A 108 8.93 3.20 6.34
N PHE A 109 9.32 4.01 7.33
CA PHE A 109 8.40 4.70 8.19
C PHE A 109 8.28 6.17 7.77
N SER A 110 7.08 6.70 7.90
CA SER A 110 6.79 8.13 7.80
C SER A 110 6.83 8.76 9.18
N VAL A 111 7.27 10.00 9.25
CA VAL A 111 7.14 10.86 10.43
C VAL A 111 6.03 11.86 10.14
N GLY A 112 5.05 11.97 11.01
CA GLY A 112 3.91 12.85 10.84
C GLY A 112 3.12 12.99 12.13
N LEU A 113 1.87 13.43 12.01
CA LEU A 113 0.94 13.50 13.13
C LEU A 113 -0.04 12.32 13.06
N ASP A 114 -0.40 11.77 14.21
CA ASP A 114 -1.51 10.83 14.30
C ASP A 114 -2.88 11.55 14.20
N LEU A 115 -3.97 10.82 14.33
CA LEU A 115 -5.33 11.38 14.26
C LEU A 115 -5.62 12.37 15.42
N ASP A 116 -4.90 12.24 16.53
CA ASP A 116 -5.02 13.10 17.72
C ASP A 116 -4.05 14.30 17.64
N GLY A 117 -3.27 14.44 16.58
CA GLY A 117 -2.31 15.52 16.37
C GLY A 117 -0.97 15.33 17.09
N ASN A 118 -0.66 14.13 17.57
CA ASN A 118 0.62 13.85 18.21
C ASN A 118 1.69 13.41 17.19
N PRO A 119 2.95 13.84 17.35
CA PRO A 119 4.06 13.35 16.53
C PRO A 119 4.19 11.83 16.63
N THR A 120 4.15 11.16 15.49
CA THR A 120 4.12 9.70 15.39
C THR A 120 5.02 9.23 14.27
N VAL A 121 5.71 8.11 14.50
CA VAL A 121 6.56 7.42 13.53
C VAL A 121 5.93 6.09 13.17
N GLY A 122 5.58 5.92 11.90
CA GLY A 122 4.87 4.71 11.46
C GLY A 122 4.50 4.72 9.99
N PHE A 123 3.28 4.34 9.69
CA PHE A 123 2.77 4.25 8.32
C PHE A 123 1.62 5.24 8.09
N ASN A 124 1.51 5.76 6.88
CA ASN A 124 0.38 6.59 6.49
C ASN A 124 -0.93 5.76 6.52
N VAL A 125 -1.95 6.28 7.19
CA VAL A 125 -3.26 5.60 7.35
C VAL A 125 -4.06 5.59 6.05
N GLY A 126 -3.81 6.53 5.15
CA GLY A 126 -4.53 6.66 3.88
C GLY A 126 -3.66 7.13 2.74
N LEU A 127 -4.27 7.29 1.58
CA LEU A 127 -3.58 7.83 0.41
C LEU A 127 -3.58 9.35 0.47
N PHE A 128 -2.45 9.96 0.16
CA PHE A 128 -2.29 11.42 0.10
C PHE A 128 -3.34 12.11 -0.80
N LYS A 129 -3.71 11.45 -1.90
CA LYS A 129 -4.78 11.92 -2.81
C LYS A 129 -6.17 11.97 -2.17
N GLU A 130 -6.38 11.29 -1.06
CA GLU A 130 -7.61 11.30 -0.26
C GLU A 130 -7.58 12.38 0.83
N GLY A 131 -6.51 13.19 0.88
CA GLY A 131 -6.32 14.22 1.90
C GLY A 131 -5.93 13.68 3.28
N ILE A 132 -5.66 12.37 3.40
CA ILE A 132 -5.32 11.73 4.67
C ILE A 132 -3.80 11.73 4.81
N THR A 133 -3.28 12.53 5.74
CA THR A 133 -1.84 12.62 6.04
C THR A 133 -1.49 12.01 7.41
N ALA A 134 -2.47 11.45 8.11
CA ALA A 134 -2.26 10.88 9.43
C ALA A 134 -1.33 9.65 9.38
N VAL A 135 -0.49 9.54 10.41
CA VAL A 135 0.47 8.44 10.60
C VAL A 135 0.04 7.60 11.78
N SER A 136 0.10 6.28 11.66
CA SER A 136 -0.15 5.33 12.76
C SER A 136 1.08 4.48 13.01
N GLY A 137 1.37 4.20 14.26
CA GLY A 137 2.53 3.41 14.69
C GLY A 137 2.50 1.96 14.21
N PRO A 138 3.67 1.28 14.16
CA PRO A 138 3.80 -0.07 13.64
C PRO A 138 3.55 -1.17 14.69
N GLU A 139 3.14 -0.84 15.92
CA GLU A 139 3.11 -1.74 17.08
C GLU A 139 2.30 -3.01 16.80
N ASN A 140 1.13 -2.86 16.22
CA ASN A 140 0.20 -3.96 15.90
C ASN A 140 0.51 -4.66 14.57
N CYS A 141 1.54 -4.23 13.83
CA CYS A 141 1.91 -4.80 12.55
C CYS A 141 2.79 -6.04 12.73
N ARG A 142 2.21 -7.24 12.63
CA ARG A 142 2.91 -8.52 12.86
C ARG A 142 4.10 -8.75 11.93
N HIS A 143 4.03 -8.30 10.69
CA HIS A 143 5.08 -8.49 9.69
C HIS A 143 6.34 -7.66 9.95
N ILE A 144 6.26 -6.62 10.78
CA ILE A 144 7.39 -5.74 11.11
C ILE A 144 8.24 -6.38 12.22
N SER A 145 9.56 -6.37 12.02
CA SER A 145 10.50 -6.94 12.98
C SER A 145 10.48 -6.20 14.33
N PRO A 146 10.71 -6.89 15.45
CA PRO A 146 10.78 -6.24 16.77
C PRO A 146 11.79 -5.09 16.82
N ILE A 147 12.95 -5.25 16.20
CA ILE A 147 14.00 -4.22 16.14
C ILE A 147 13.49 -2.97 15.43
N ALA A 148 12.79 -3.12 14.30
CA ALA A 148 12.24 -1.98 13.57
C ALA A 148 11.18 -1.24 14.39
N LYS A 149 10.35 -1.95 15.17
CA LYS A 149 9.39 -1.34 16.10
C LYS A 149 10.07 -0.55 17.21
N ILE A 150 11.13 -1.11 17.81
CA ILE A 150 11.92 -0.45 18.84
C ILE A 150 12.55 0.85 18.29
N LEU A 151 13.13 0.80 17.10
CA LEU A 151 13.74 1.98 16.47
C LEU A 151 12.67 3.04 16.14
N ALA A 152 11.51 2.65 15.63
CA ALA A 152 10.41 3.59 15.37
C ALA A 152 9.95 4.26 16.67
N SER A 153 9.76 3.51 17.75
CA SER A 153 9.38 4.01 19.07
C SER A 153 10.44 4.94 19.66
N ALA A 154 11.73 4.59 19.55
CA ALA A 154 12.81 5.44 20.04
C ALA A 154 12.87 6.77 19.28
N LEU A 155 12.77 6.73 17.95
CA LEU A 155 12.71 7.94 17.13
C LEU A 155 11.49 8.80 17.47
N GLN A 156 10.32 8.19 17.66
CA GLN A 156 9.11 8.89 18.05
C GLN A 156 9.27 9.60 19.39
N SER A 157 9.84 8.91 20.37
CA SER A 157 10.10 9.49 21.71
C SER A 157 11.05 10.67 21.61
N PHE A 158 12.12 10.56 20.84
CA PHE A 158 13.06 11.65 20.58
C PHE A 158 12.35 12.86 19.96
N ILE A 159 11.58 12.67 18.89
CA ILE A 159 10.85 13.76 18.22
C ILE A 159 9.88 14.45 19.18
N ARG A 160 9.17 13.69 20.02
CA ARG A 160 8.23 14.24 21.01
C ARG A 160 8.94 15.07 22.07
N SER A 161 10.11 14.63 22.53
CA SER A 161 10.96 15.38 23.48
C SER A 161 11.40 16.72 22.87
N GLU A 162 12.05 16.68 21.71
CA GLU A 162 12.54 17.88 21.03
C GLU A 162 11.41 18.89 20.73
N MET A 163 10.26 18.40 20.25
CA MET A 163 9.10 19.28 20.01
C MET A 163 8.54 19.90 21.29
N SER A 164 8.59 19.21 22.41
CA SER A 164 8.18 19.77 23.71
C SER A 164 9.12 20.86 24.19
N GLU A 165 10.42 20.66 24.05
CA GLU A 165 11.44 21.66 24.38
C GLU A 165 11.32 22.92 23.52
N ILE A 166 11.14 22.75 22.19
CA ILE A 166 10.94 23.87 21.28
C ILE A 166 9.67 24.66 21.65
N ARG A 167 8.57 23.98 21.99
CA ARG A 167 7.34 24.66 22.43
C ARG A 167 7.54 25.44 23.73
N GLN A 168 8.27 24.88 24.70
CA GLN A 168 8.60 25.54 25.95
C GLN A 168 9.52 26.75 25.74
N ALA A 169 10.56 26.61 24.91
CA ALA A 169 11.46 27.69 24.55
C ALA A 169 10.75 28.82 23.76
N GLY A 170 9.86 28.47 22.84
CA GLY A 170 9.07 29.43 22.07
C GLY A 170 8.09 30.24 22.89
N HIS A 171 7.64 29.74 24.04
CA HIS A 171 6.83 30.52 25.01
C HIS A 171 7.68 31.48 25.86
N GLN A 172 8.99 31.27 25.93
CA GLN A 172 9.87 32.13 26.75
C GLN A 172 10.55 33.26 25.98
N HIS A 173 10.64 33.22 24.65
CA HIS A 173 11.35 34.26 23.89
C HIS A 173 10.91 34.35 22.41
N LEU A 174 9.84 35.09 22.10
CA LEU A 174 9.71 35.82 20.84
C LEU A 174 8.92 37.10 21.11
N PRO A 175 9.58 38.24 21.46
CA PRO A 175 8.95 39.54 21.34
C PRO A 175 8.91 39.89 19.85
N GLY A 176 7.73 39.90 19.25
CA GLY A 176 7.51 40.65 18.02
C GLY A 176 7.25 39.90 16.72
N TRP A 177 6.54 38.77 16.74
CA TRP A 177 5.86 38.34 15.51
C TRP A 177 4.35 38.63 15.64
N ASN A 178 4.00 39.89 15.43
CA ASN A 178 2.62 40.29 15.16
C ASN A 178 2.24 39.74 13.78
N LYS A 179 1.23 38.86 13.73
CA LYS A 179 0.44 38.64 12.52
C LYS A 179 -0.28 39.96 12.21
N SER A 180 0.27 40.74 11.28
CA SER A 180 -0.45 41.87 10.69
C SER A 180 -0.96 41.42 9.32
N THR A 181 -2.29 41.36 9.23
CA THR A 181 -3.16 41.40 8.06
C THR A 181 -2.93 40.33 7.00
#